data_06eb3fc7ac292df6d4e26bdc007d7622
#
_entry.id   06eb3fc7ac292df6d4e26bdc007d7622
#
_cell.length_a   1.000
_cell.length_b   1.000
_cell.length_c   1.000
_cell.angle_alpha   90.00
_cell.angle_beta   90.00
_cell.angle_gamma   90.00
#
_symmetry.space_group_name_H-M   'P 1'
#
loop_
_entity.id
_entity.type
_entity.pdbx_description
1 polymer ?
#
loop_
_entity_poly.entity_id
_entity_poly.type
_entity_poly.pdbx_seq_one_letter_code
_entity_poly.pdbx_strand_id
1 'polypeptide(L)'
;MSSDESKLASSVPLGQIDVSRPELFRDDTWRPWFDRLRKEAPVHYLADSVNGPFWSVSSHKLIKEVDGNNEVFSSSSEWGGIAIADPPVAGEGEIQGQSFITMDEPQHAQQRMAVAPTVAPTNLTEIEPLIRERAIDILENLPVGKSFNWVQEVSIELTARMLATLFDFPYEERHKLVYWSDLATAIPEVTGDDSIDMKKRYDDLMQAAGAFYQLWMSKIGQPAGFDLISMLQNNEATASINEDPDRFLGTILLLIVGGNDTTRNSISGGVIGLNKYPDEYQKIRDNPKLIPNMVSEIIRWQTPVIHMRRTALQDYELGGKQIRKGEKVVMWYLSGNRDESVFEDADKLIVDRPNARAHVSFGFGVHRCMGNRLAELQLRILWEEITKRFHTVELVGDVERISNNFIRGIKDVPVRLHPI
;
A
#
# COMPACT_ATOMS: atom_id res chain seq x y z
N MET A 1 -5.15 -11.60 -20.79
CA MET A 1 -3.86 -12.28 -20.44
C MET A 1 -3.28 -12.83 -21.73
N SER A 2 -2.05 -12.50 -22.06
CA SER A 2 -1.45 -13.03 -23.28
C SER A 2 -1.21 -14.53 -23.09
N SER A 3 -1.59 -15.33 -24.07
CA SER A 3 -1.36 -16.78 -24.10
C SER A 3 0.14 -17.12 -23.96
N ASP A 4 0.99 -16.17 -24.27
CA ASP A 4 2.43 -16.30 -24.26
C ASP A 4 3.03 -16.27 -22.86
N GLU A 5 2.57 -15.38 -21.96
CA GLU A 5 3.06 -15.33 -20.57
C GLU A 5 2.68 -16.57 -19.77
N SER A 6 1.46 -17.11 -20.00
CA SER A 6 1.05 -18.37 -19.37
C SER A 6 1.88 -19.56 -19.85
N LYS A 7 2.27 -19.60 -21.12
CA LYS A 7 3.19 -20.62 -21.65
C LYS A 7 4.59 -20.47 -21.07
N LEU A 8 5.08 -19.23 -20.99
CA LEU A 8 6.39 -18.95 -20.40
C LEU A 8 6.42 -19.37 -18.93
N ALA A 9 5.46 -18.96 -18.13
CA ALA A 9 5.38 -19.35 -16.73
C ALA A 9 5.32 -20.86 -16.52
N SER A 10 4.67 -21.60 -17.42
CA SER A 10 4.60 -23.08 -17.35
C SER A 10 5.88 -23.79 -17.77
N SER A 11 6.72 -23.16 -18.60
CA SER A 11 7.95 -23.77 -19.16
C SER A 11 9.19 -23.55 -18.30
N VAL A 12 9.23 -22.49 -17.47
CA VAL A 12 10.37 -22.17 -16.61
C VAL A 12 10.49 -23.21 -15.49
N PRO A 13 11.70 -23.76 -15.20
CA PRO A 13 11.91 -24.61 -14.03
C PRO A 13 11.49 -23.93 -12.73
N LEU A 14 10.87 -24.68 -11.83
CA LEU A 14 10.31 -24.11 -10.59
C LEU A 14 11.34 -23.28 -9.80
N GLY A 15 12.58 -23.80 -9.65
CA GLY A 15 13.68 -23.12 -8.93
C GLY A 15 14.20 -21.83 -9.61
N GLN A 16 13.69 -21.48 -10.78
CA GLN A 16 14.06 -20.26 -11.52
C GLN A 16 12.92 -19.24 -11.61
N ILE A 17 11.79 -19.52 -10.96
CA ILE A 17 10.65 -18.59 -10.94
C ILE A 17 10.98 -17.41 -10.04
N ASP A 18 11.24 -16.25 -10.66
CA ASP A 18 11.42 -14.98 -9.97
C ASP A 18 10.17 -14.10 -10.13
N VAL A 19 9.41 -13.98 -9.04
CA VAL A 19 8.21 -13.13 -8.98
C VAL A 19 8.50 -11.74 -8.42
N SER A 20 9.78 -11.43 -8.14
CA SER A 20 10.18 -10.10 -7.63
C SER A 20 10.41 -9.06 -8.72
N ARG A 21 10.35 -9.44 -9.98
CA ARG A 21 10.57 -8.59 -11.15
C ARG A 21 9.51 -7.51 -11.29
N PRO A 22 9.87 -6.19 -11.23
CA PRO A 22 8.89 -5.10 -11.23
C PRO A 22 8.02 -5.02 -12.50
N GLU A 23 8.57 -5.42 -13.65
CA GLU A 23 7.85 -5.43 -14.93
C GLU A 23 6.62 -6.35 -14.94
N LEU A 24 6.61 -7.42 -14.14
CA LEU A 24 5.43 -8.28 -14.01
C LEU A 24 4.20 -7.52 -13.51
N PHE A 25 4.40 -6.54 -12.65
CA PHE A 25 3.34 -5.73 -12.06
C PHE A 25 2.97 -4.54 -12.94
N ARG A 26 3.96 -3.95 -13.65
CA ARG A 26 3.73 -2.92 -14.67
C ARG A 26 2.86 -3.47 -15.80
N ASP A 27 3.22 -4.63 -16.34
CA ASP A 27 2.58 -5.24 -17.50
C ASP A 27 1.34 -6.08 -17.13
N ASP A 28 1.01 -6.16 -15.83
CA ASP A 28 -0.10 -6.96 -15.24
C ASP A 28 -0.04 -8.45 -15.64
N THR A 29 1.17 -9.01 -15.77
CA THR A 29 1.46 -10.38 -16.24
C THR A 29 1.84 -11.37 -15.13
N TRP A 30 1.79 -10.96 -13.90
CA TRP A 30 2.20 -11.68 -12.69
C TRP A 30 1.37 -12.94 -12.36
N ARG A 31 0.09 -13.02 -12.80
CA ARG A 31 -0.87 -14.06 -12.37
C ARG A 31 -0.40 -15.48 -12.60
N PRO A 32 0.02 -15.90 -13.83
CA PRO A 32 0.41 -17.29 -14.08
C PRO A 32 1.57 -17.76 -13.20
N TRP A 33 2.48 -16.86 -12.85
CA TRP A 33 3.63 -17.16 -12.01
C TRP A 33 3.21 -17.48 -10.57
N PHE A 34 2.36 -16.67 -9.98
CA PHE A 34 1.85 -16.91 -8.63
C PHE A 34 0.87 -18.08 -8.57
N ASP A 35 0.03 -18.30 -9.61
CA ASP A 35 -0.84 -19.47 -9.70
C ASP A 35 -0.04 -20.76 -9.62
N ARG A 36 1.08 -20.79 -10.32
CA ARG A 36 1.98 -21.91 -10.29
C ARG A 36 2.65 -22.10 -8.94
N LEU A 37 3.17 -21.02 -8.33
CA LEU A 37 3.77 -21.09 -6.99
C LEU A 37 2.75 -21.57 -5.95
N ARG A 38 1.52 -21.07 -5.94
CA ARG A 38 0.50 -21.52 -5.00
C ARG A 38 0.21 -23.03 -5.10
N LYS A 39 0.20 -23.55 -6.33
CA LYS A 39 -0.13 -24.95 -6.60
C LYS A 39 1.02 -25.91 -6.38
N GLU A 40 2.23 -25.54 -6.80
CA GLU A 40 3.38 -26.44 -6.86
C GLU A 40 4.36 -26.24 -5.69
N ALA A 41 4.54 -24.99 -5.22
CA ALA A 41 5.50 -24.63 -4.18
C ALA A 41 5.04 -23.37 -3.42
N PRO A 42 4.03 -23.45 -2.54
CA PRO A 42 3.53 -22.30 -1.80
C PRO A 42 4.57 -21.67 -0.85
N VAL A 43 5.61 -22.40 -0.51
CA VAL A 43 6.87 -21.92 0.09
C VAL A 43 7.99 -22.28 -0.88
N HIS A 44 8.52 -21.30 -1.59
CA HIS A 44 9.46 -21.46 -2.69
C HIS A 44 10.75 -20.70 -2.42
N TYR A 45 11.90 -21.37 -2.55
CA TYR A 45 13.22 -20.75 -2.41
C TYR A 45 13.76 -20.35 -3.77
N LEU A 46 14.17 -19.10 -3.90
CA LEU A 46 14.91 -18.58 -5.04
C LEU A 46 16.32 -18.21 -4.57
N ALA A 47 17.32 -18.91 -5.10
CA ALA A 47 18.72 -18.73 -4.71
C ALA A 47 19.39 -17.56 -5.44
N ASP A 48 19.00 -17.32 -6.68
CA ASP A 48 19.61 -16.34 -7.57
C ASP A 48 18.57 -15.28 -7.99
N SER A 49 18.64 -14.13 -7.35
CA SER A 49 17.80 -12.96 -7.60
C SER A 49 18.61 -11.69 -7.41
N VAL A 50 18.22 -10.61 -8.10
CA VAL A 50 18.79 -9.26 -7.89
C VAL A 50 18.62 -8.78 -6.44
N ASN A 51 17.63 -9.32 -5.73
CA ASN A 51 17.35 -9.03 -4.32
C ASN A 51 18.09 -9.97 -3.34
N GLY A 52 19.07 -10.76 -3.84
CA GLY A 52 19.67 -11.87 -3.09
C GLY A 52 18.72 -13.04 -2.87
N PRO A 53 19.15 -14.11 -2.17
CA PRO A 53 18.32 -15.27 -1.94
C PRO A 53 17.14 -14.98 -0.99
N PHE A 54 15.97 -15.58 -1.30
CA PHE A 54 14.78 -15.42 -0.45
C PHE A 54 13.78 -16.58 -0.60
N TRP A 55 12.94 -16.72 0.40
CA TRP A 55 11.76 -17.57 0.38
C TRP A 55 10.53 -16.78 -0.04
N SER A 56 9.83 -17.22 -1.09
CA SER A 56 8.50 -16.72 -1.47
C SER A 56 7.42 -17.48 -0.73
N VAL A 57 6.54 -16.77 -0.03
CA VAL A 57 5.33 -17.32 0.59
C VAL A 57 4.12 -16.81 -0.16
N SER A 58 3.40 -17.70 -0.87
CA SER A 58 2.40 -17.32 -1.87
C SER A 58 0.95 -17.69 -1.50
N SER A 59 0.71 -18.57 -0.52
CA SER A 59 -0.64 -18.95 -0.10
C SER A 59 -1.14 -18.11 1.06
N HIS A 60 -2.44 -17.83 1.10
CA HIS A 60 -3.10 -17.02 2.12
C HIS A 60 -2.84 -17.51 3.55
N LYS A 61 -2.95 -18.83 3.78
CA LYS A 61 -2.74 -19.45 5.10
C LYS A 61 -1.32 -19.23 5.61
N LEU A 62 -0.32 -19.51 4.76
CA LEU A 62 1.10 -19.42 5.15
C LEU A 62 1.56 -17.96 5.31
N ILE A 63 1.02 -17.03 4.52
CA ILE A 63 1.22 -15.59 4.71
C ILE A 63 0.76 -15.17 6.11
N LYS A 64 -0.44 -15.59 6.52
CA LYS A 64 -0.95 -15.29 7.88
C LYS A 64 -0.14 -15.95 8.98
N GLU A 65 0.41 -17.12 8.73
CA GLU A 65 1.29 -17.84 9.67
C GLU A 65 2.58 -17.05 9.92
N VAL A 66 3.23 -16.57 8.86
CA VAL A 66 4.46 -15.76 8.96
C VAL A 66 4.15 -14.40 9.60
N ASP A 67 3.15 -13.69 9.11
CA ASP A 67 2.82 -12.33 9.53
C ASP A 67 2.27 -12.27 10.98
N GLY A 68 1.68 -13.36 11.44
CA GLY A 68 1.18 -13.52 12.82
C GLY A 68 2.21 -13.99 13.84
N ASN A 69 3.39 -14.47 13.40
CA ASN A 69 4.41 -15.05 14.26
C ASN A 69 5.64 -14.13 14.39
N ASN A 70 5.43 -12.98 15.03
CA ASN A 70 6.47 -11.96 15.22
C ASN A 70 7.60 -12.37 16.19
N GLU A 71 7.44 -13.46 16.93
CA GLU A 71 8.54 -14.01 17.76
C GLU A 71 9.60 -14.73 16.92
N VAL A 72 9.19 -15.25 15.76
CA VAL A 72 10.08 -15.97 14.82
C VAL A 72 10.48 -15.09 13.63
N PHE A 73 9.56 -14.24 13.15
CA PHE A 73 9.72 -13.49 11.91
C PHE A 73 9.76 -11.97 12.17
N SER A 74 10.99 -11.45 12.19
CA SER A 74 11.28 -10.04 12.48
C SER A 74 10.96 -9.11 11.33
N SER A 75 10.48 -7.91 11.66
CA SER A 75 10.34 -6.75 10.78
C SER A 75 11.49 -5.74 10.96
N SER A 76 12.34 -5.94 11.96
CA SER A 76 13.34 -4.96 12.36
C SER A 76 14.31 -4.61 11.22
N SER A 77 14.66 -3.32 11.13
CA SER A 77 15.71 -2.83 10.23
C SER A 77 17.06 -3.49 10.48
N GLU A 78 17.34 -3.92 11.72
CA GLU A 78 18.55 -4.69 12.07
C GLU A 78 18.63 -6.02 11.30
N TRP A 79 17.48 -6.56 10.89
CA TRP A 79 17.35 -7.81 10.12
C TRP A 79 16.93 -7.57 8.67
N GLY A 80 17.03 -6.31 8.17
CA GLY A 80 16.77 -5.97 6.77
C GLY A 80 15.37 -5.41 6.50
N GLY A 81 14.55 -5.19 7.53
CA GLY A 81 13.28 -4.47 7.40
C GLY A 81 12.18 -5.23 6.66
N ILE A 82 11.35 -4.49 5.91
CA ILE A 82 10.07 -4.96 5.36
C ILE A 82 10.02 -5.09 3.84
N ALA A 83 10.98 -4.51 3.11
CA ALA A 83 11.08 -4.60 1.65
C ALA A 83 11.92 -5.81 1.23
N ILE A 84 11.67 -6.36 0.04
CA ILE A 84 12.45 -7.48 -0.50
C ILE A 84 13.92 -7.10 -0.72
N ALA A 85 14.17 -5.86 -1.20
CA ALA A 85 15.51 -5.31 -1.30
C ALA A 85 16.15 -5.18 0.09
N ASP A 86 17.42 -5.46 0.17
CA ASP A 86 18.17 -5.18 1.40
C ASP A 86 18.31 -3.65 1.55
N PRO A 87 18.26 -3.14 2.79
CA PRO A 87 18.46 -1.72 3.00
C PRO A 87 19.86 -1.30 2.52
N PRO A 88 20.01 -0.07 2.01
CA PRO A 88 21.31 0.43 1.62
C PRO A 88 22.28 0.38 2.80
N VAL A 89 23.56 0.14 2.50
CA VAL A 89 24.60 0.19 3.54
C VAL A 89 24.70 1.61 4.07
N ALA A 90 24.68 1.77 5.39
CA ALA A 90 24.77 3.07 6.03
C ALA A 90 26.02 3.83 5.53
N GLY A 91 25.82 5.03 4.96
CA GLY A 91 26.86 5.87 4.40
C GLY A 91 26.34 7.29 4.17
N GLU A 92 27.22 8.18 3.70
CA GLU A 92 26.81 9.54 3.36
C GLU A 92 25.78 9.52 2.20
N GLY A 93 24.65 10.17 2.42
CA GLY A 93 23.58 10.28 1.41
C GLY A 93 22.58 9.14 1.41
N GLU A 94 22.60 8.24 2.40
CA GLU A 94 21.66 7.14 2.53
C GLU A 94 20.66 7.37 3.66
N ILE A 95 19.38 7.13 3.37
CA ILE A 95 18.29 7.18 4.35
C ILE A 95 17.94 5.75 4.73
N GLN A 96 18.15 5.37 5.99
CA GLN A 96 17.79 4.05 6.51
C GLN A 96 16.28 3.92 6.72
N GLY A 97 15.58 5.04 6.93
CA GLY A 97 14.14 5.11 7.03
C GLY A 97 13.56 4.37 8.22
N GLN A 98 14.24 4.39 9.37
CA GLN A 98 13.76 3.71 10.58
C GLN A 98 12.40 4.26 11.05
N SER A 99 11.47 3.37 11.32
CA SER A 99 10.12 3.72 11.78
C SER A 99 9.48 2.53 12.47
N PHE A 100 8.32 2.70 13.10
CA PHE A 100 7.72 1.61 13.85
C PHE A 100 7.36 0.37 12.99
N ILE A 101 7.18 0.49 11.67
CA ILE A 101 6.96 -0.67 10.80
C ILE A 101 8.21 -1.55 10.65
N THR A 102 9.40 -0.96 10.85
CA THR A 102 10.70 -1.64 10.85
C THR A 102 11.23 -1.89 12.25
N MET A 103 10.34 -2.12 13.21
CA MET A 103 10.65 -2.45 14.60
C MET A 103 9.90 -3.71 15.03
N ASP A 104 10.49 -4.44 15.97
CA ASP A 104 9.84 -5.54 16.67
C ASP A 104 9.28 -5.08 18.02
N GLU A 105 8.52 -5.95 18.69
CA GLU A 105 8.02 -5.68 20.04
C GLU A 105 9.17 -5.64 21.08
N PRO A 106 9.10 -4.80 22.10
CA PRO A 106 7.99 -3.90 22.45
C PRO A 106 8.03 -2.51 21.82
N GLN A 107 9.12 -2.13 21.14
CA GLN A 107 9.29 -0.78 20.56
C GLN A 107 8.24 -0.47 19.50
N HIS A 108 7.91 -1.46 18.66
CA HIS A 108 6.84 -1.33 17.66
C HIS A 108 5.53 -0.85 18.32
N ALA A 109 5.03 -1.56 19.34
CA ALA A 109 3.76 -1.20 19.99
C ALA A 109 3.81 0.18 20.62
N GLN A 110 4.91 0.53 21.31
CA GLN A 110 5.07 1.81 21.97
C GLN A 110 4.96 2.99 21.00
N GLN A 111 5.64 2.91 19.85
CA GLN A 111 5.61 3.99 18.86
C GLN A 111 4.32 4.01 18.04
N ARG A 112 3.80 2.83 17.68
CA ARG A 112 2.53 2.72 16.97
C ARG A 112 1.38 3.33 17.80
N MET A 113 1.38 3.16 19.11
CA MET A 113 0.37 3.73 20.01
C MET A 113 0.35 5.26 20.00
N ALA A 114 1.46 5.93 19.69
CA ALA A 114 1.52 7.38 19.60
C ALA A 114 0.54 7.94 18.56
N VAL A 115 0.39 7.30 17.42
CA VAL A 115 -0.42 7.77 16.29
C VAL A 115 -1.74 7.02 16.11
N ALA A 116 -1.96 5.93 16.86
CA ALA A 116 -3.18 5.13 16.79
C ALA A 116 -4.50 5.92 17.05
N PRO A 117 -4.54 6.93 17.92
CA PRO A 117 -5.74 7.73 18.15
C PRO A 117 -6.27 8.43 16.88
N THR A 118 -5.38 8.83 15.94
CA THR A 118 -5.77 9.49 14.66
C THR A 118 -6.81 8.68 13.89
N VAL A 119 -6.71 7.36 13.95
CA VAL A 119 -7.57 6.42 13.21
C VAL A 119 -8.54 5.66 14.12
N ALA A 120 -8.72 6.12 15.37
CA ALA A 120 -9.69 5.57 16.28
C ALA A 120 -11.14 5.83 15.79
N PRO A 121 -12.10 4.94 16.09
CA PRO A 121 -13.48 5.08 15.60
C PRO A 121 -14.13 6.43 15.93
N THR A 122 -13.85 6.99 17.10
CA THR A 122 -14.34 8.32 17.52
C THR A 122 -13.85 9.42 16.57
N ASN A 123 -12.54 9.47 16.31
CA ASN A 123 -11.95 10.47 15.41
C ASN A 123 -12.40 10.26 13.96
N LEU A 124 -12.59 9.02 13.53
CA LEU A 124 -13.12 8.73 12.21
C LEU A 124 -14.55 9.24 12.02
N THR A 125 -15.38 9.19 13.08
CA THR A 125 -16.73 9.76 13.04
C THR A 125 -16.68 11.29 12.92
N GLU A 126 -15.75 11.94 13.58
CA GLU A 126 -15.57 13.40 13.50
C GLU A 126 -15.03 13.86 12.15
N ILE A 127 -14.14 13.08 11.52
CA ILE A 127 -13.52 13.42 10.23
C ILE A 127 -14.37 13.02 9.00
N GLU A 128 -15.37 12.13 9.17
CA GLU A 128 -16.24 11.66 8.08
C GLU A 128 -16.91 12.80 7.30
N PRO A 129 -17.50 13.84 7.94
CA PRO A 129 -18.08 14.97 7.23
C PRO A 129 -17.07 15.72 6.34
N LEU A 130 -15.84 15.88 6.81
CA LEU A 130 -14.77 16.53 6.05
C LEU A 130 -14.32 15.70 4.84
N ILE A 131 -14.20 14.37 5.00
CA ILE A 131 -13.90 13.47 3.87
C ILE A 131 -14.98 13.61 2.81
N ARG A 132 -16.25 13.65 3.23
CA ARG A 132 -17.39 13.77 2.32
C ARG A 132 -17.42 15.10 1.59
N GLU A 133 -17.21 16.20 2.30
CA GLU A 133 -17.09 17.54 1.71
C GLU A 133 -16.01 17.56 0.61
N ARG A 134 -14.83 17.03 0.90
CA ARG A 134 -13.73 16.97 -0.06
C ARG A 134 -14.00 16.07 -1.26
N ALA A 135 -14.63 14.92 -1.03
CA ALA A 135 -15.05 14.06 -2.13
C ALA A 135 -16.08 14.75 -3.03
N ILE A 136 -17.04 15.46 -2.44
CA ILE A 136 -18.06 16.26 -3.18
C ILE A 136 -17.36 17.34 -3.99
N ASP A 137 -16.51 18.16 -3.35
CA ASP A 137 -15.81 19.25 -4.03
C ASP A 137 -14.98 18.75 -5.22
N ILE A 138 -14.25 17.63 -5.06
CA ILE A 138 -13.51 17.01 -6.16
C ILE A 138 -14.46 16.62 -7.28
N LEU A 139 -15.52 15.85 -6.99
CA LEU A 139 -16.42 15.30 -8.00
C LEU A 139 -17.21 16.38 -8.77
N GLU A 140 -17.57 17.51 -8.10
CA GLU A 140 -18.30 18.62 -8.72
C GLU A 140 -17.43 19.47 -9.64
N ASN A 141 -16.10 19.44 -9.48
CA ASN A 141 -15.17 20.18 -10.33
C ASN A 141 -14.61 19.35 -11.49
N LEU A 142 -15.02 18.09 -11.65
CA LEU A 142 -14.50 17.22 -12.72
C LEU A 142 -15.02 17.64 -14.11
N PRO A 143 -14.23 17.44 -15.18
CA PRO A 143 -14.59 17.80 -16.56
C PRO A 143 -15.60 16.80 -17.16
N VAL A 144 -16.88 16.92 -16.81
CA VAL A 144 -17.95 16.05 -17.31
C VAL A 144 -18.01 16.06 -18.85
N GLY A 145 -18.19 14.89 -19.44
CA GLY A 145 -18.27 14.69 -20.90
C GLY A 145 -16.93 14.73 -21.65
N LYS A 146 -15.82 15.02 -20.97
CA LYS A 146 -14.46 14.94 -21.52
C LYS A 146 -13.69 13.79 -20.88
N SER A 147 -12.67 13.31 -21.57
CA SER A 147 -11.72 12.36 -20.99
C SER A 147 -10.72 13.09 -20.10
N PHE A 148 -10.39 12.48 -18.96
CA PHE A 148 -9.35 12.98 -18.04
C PHE A 148 -8.71 11.81 -17.29
N ASN A 149 -7.56 12.05 -16.63
CA ASN A 149 -6.89 11.06 -15.80
C ASN A 149 -7.50 11.00 -14.40
N TRP A 150 -8.19 9.89 -14.08
CA TRP A 150 -8.80 9.68 -12.77
C TRP A 150 -7.79 9.69 -11.62
N VAL A 151 -6.56 9.21 -11.88
CA VAL A 151 -5.51 9.17 -10.84
C VAL A 151 -5.18 10.58 -10.39
N GLN A 152 -4.98 11.51 -11.32
CA GLN A 152 -4.59 12.90 -11.04
C GLN A 152 -5.75 13.70 -10.40
N GLU A 153 -6.92 13.65 -11.04
CA GLU A 153 -8.04 14.54 -10.68
C GLU A 153 -8.82 14.06 -9.46
N VAL A 154 -8.76 12.75 -9.14
CA VAL A 154 -9.57 12.18 -8.04
C VAL A 154 -8.71 11.48 -6.99
N SER A 155 -7.93 10.47 -7.40
CA SER A 155 -7.26 9.60 -6.42
C SER A 155 -6.18 10.35 -5.64
N ILE A 156 -5.33 11.12 -6.33
CA ILE A 156 -4.28 11.95 -5.75
C ILE A 156 -4.91 13.11 -4.97
N GLU A 157 -5.90 13.81 -5.54
CA GLU A 157 -6.52 14.94 -4.87
C GLU A 157 -7.13 14.55 -3.51
N LEU A 158 -7.89 13.45 -3.47
CA LEU A 158 -8.51 13.03 -2.21
C LEU A 158 -7.45 12.66 -1.17
N THR A 159 -6.43 11.87 -1.54
CA THR A 159 -5.39 11.44 -0.58
C THR A 159 -4.49 12.60 -0.14
N ALA A 160 -4.11 13.51 -1.05
CA ALA A 160 -3.31 14.68 -0.71
C ALA A 160 -4.04 15.61 0.27
N ARG A 161 -5.32 15.87 0.02
CA ARG A 161 -6.17 16.68 0.91
C ARG A 161 -6.32 16.06 2.30
N MET A 162 -6.45 14.73 2.35
CA MET A 162 -6.55 14.02 3.62
C MET A 162 -5.23 14.01 4.38
N LEU A 163 -4.10 13.78 3.72
CA LEU A 163 -2.78 13.85 4.34
C LEU A 163 -2.48 15.23 4.90
N ALA A 164 -2.75 16.30 4.14
CA ALA A 164 -2.57 17.67 4.62
C ALA A 164 -3.34 17.91 5.93
N THR A 165 -4.56 17.38 6.04
CA THR A 165 -5.34 17.45 7.29
C THR A 165 -4.75 16.64 8.42
N LEU A 166 -4.37 15.38 8.15
CA LEU A 166 -3.85 14.48 9.17
C LEU A 166 -2.54 14.97 9.78
N PHE A 167 -1.72 15.66 9.00
CA PHE A 167 -0.46 16.25 9.47
C PHE A 167 -0.62 17.70 9.94
N ASP A 168 -1.75 18.35 9.68
CA ASP A 168 -1.91 19.81 9.75
C ASP A 168 -0.83 20.53 8.91
N PHE A 169 -0.60 19.99 7.71
CA PHE A 169 0.37 20.50 6.75
C PHE A 169 -0.27 21.61 5.89
N PRO A 170 0.49 22.64 5.44
CA PRO A 170 -0.05 23.71 4.60
C PRO A 170 -0.82 23.18 3.39
N TYR A 171 -2.11 23.49 3.34
CA TYR A 171 -3.04 22.89 2.37
C TYR A 171 -2.65 23.16 0.92
N GLU A 172 -2.15 24.36 0.64
CA GLU A 172 -1.70 24.77 -0.70
C GLU A 172 -0.47 23.99 -1.17
N GLU A 173 0.29 23.40 -0.23
CA GLU A 173 1.49 22.63 -0.51
C GLU A 173 1.24 21.12 -0.50
N ARG A 174 -0.01 20.67 -0.38
CA ARG A 174 -0.38 19.24 -0.22
C ARG A 174 0.22 18.30 -1.27
N HIS A 175 0.45 18.78 -2.50
CA HIS A 175 1.06 17.97 -3.57
C HIS A 175 2.52 17.62 -3.30
N LYS A 176 3.23 18.35 -2.43
CA LYS A 176 4.55 17.95 -1.97
C LYS A 176 4.52 16.62 -1.21
N LEU A 177 3.43 16.35 -0.46
CA LEU A 177 3.25 15.08 0.25
C LEU A 177 3.19 13.91 -0.73
N VAL A 178 2.49 14.08 -1.85
CA VAL A 178 2.42 13.07 -2.92
C VAL A 178 3.78 12.86 -3.58
N TYR A 179 4.47 13.94 -3.90
CA TYR A 179 5.82 13.90 -4.49
C TYR A 179 6.81 13.15 -3.58
N TRP A 180 6.84 13.46 -2.28
CA TRP A 180 7.70 12.77 -1.33
C TRP A 180 7.31 11.31 -1.11
N SER A 181 6.02 10.98 -1.21
CA SER A 181 5.52 9.61 -1.20
C SER A 181 6.08 8.81 -2.37
N ASP A 182 5.99 9.36 -3.59
CA ASP A 182 6.51 8.73 -4.80
C ASP A 182 8.04 8.52 -4.70
N LEU A 183 8.77 9.52 -4.20
CA LEU A 183 10.23 9.42 -3.99
C LEU A 183 10.62 8.37 -2.95
N ALA A 184 9.81 8.17 -1.90
CA ALA A 184 10.14 7.22 -0.83
C ALA A 184 10.30 5.78 -1.38
N THR A 185 9.50 5.40 -2.39
CA THR A 185 9.54 4.07 -3.02
C THR A 185 10.30 4.03 -4.36
N ALA A 186 10.83 5.18 -4.83
CA ALA A 186 11.57 5.27 -6.08
C ALA A 186 13.05 4.91 -5.87
N ILE A 187 13.34 3.60 -5.81
CA ILE A 187 14.70 3.06 -5.75
C ILE A 187 14.86 1.97 -6.82
N PRO A 188 16.07 1.78 -7.40
CA PRO A 188 16.30 0.84 -8.50
C PRO A 188 15.82 -0.59 -8.21
N GLU A 189 16.07 -1.11 -7.02
CA GLU A 189 15.72 -2.47 -6.61
C GLU A 189 14.19 -2.71 -6.56
N VAL A 190 13.43 -1.65 -6.39
CA VAL A 190 11.96 -1.70 -6.32
C VAL A 190 11.33 -1.42 -7.66
N THR A 191 11.87 -0.46 -8.42
CA THR A 191 11.30 0.00 -9.69
C THR A 191 11.86 -0.72 -10.92
N GLY A 192 13.06 -1.29 -10.82
CA GLY A 192 13.83 -1.80 -11.95
C GLY A 192 14.38 -0.70 -12.87
N ASP A 193 14.50 0.52 -12.37
CA ASP A 193 14.99 1.68 -13.13
C ASP A 193 16.32 2.18 -12.55
N ASP A 194 17.42 1.78 -13.19
CA ASP A 194 18.79 2.16 -12.82
C ASP A 194 19.13 3.62 -13.17
N SER A 195 18.22 4.34 -13.85
CA SER A 195 18.43 5.75 -14.22
C SER A 195 18.02 6.74 -13.13
N ILE A 196 17.49 6.26 -12.00
CA ILE A 196 17.06 7.11 -10.88
C ILE A 196 18.27 7.84 -10.31
N ASP A 197 18.19 9.18 -10.29
CA ASP A 197 19.21 10.02 -9.64
C ASP A 197 19.04 9.95 -8.11
N MET A 198 19.79 9.04 -7.49
CA MET A 198 19.75 8.79 -6.05
C MET A 198 20.18 10.00 -5.23
N LYS A 199 21.12 10.83 -5.76
CA LYS A 199 21.51 12.08 -5.09
C LYS A 199 20.37 13.09 -5.08
N LYS A 200 19.73 13.29 -6.23
CA LYS A 200 18.56 14.19 -6.31
C LYS A 200 17.43 13.68 -5.40
N ARG A 201 17.16 12.38 -5.43
CA ARG A 201 16.17 11.74 -4.55
C ARG A 201 16.48 12.04 -3.07
N TYR A 202 17.72 11.86 -2.64
CA TYR A 202 18.15 12.19 -1.27
C TYR A 202 17.92 13.66 -0.93
N ASP A 203 18.40 14.57 -1.80
CA ASP A 203 18.27 16.01 -1.59
C ASP A 203 16.78 16.43 -1.47
N ASP A 204 15.90 15.85 -2.27
CA ASP A 204 14.46 16.12 -2.24
C ASP A 204 13.78 15.54 -0.99
N LEU A 205 14.19 14.34 -0.52
CA LEU A 205 13.70 13.80 0.74
C LEU A 205 14.21 14.57 1.96
N MET A 206 15.39 15.17 1.89
CA MET A 206 15.88 16.08 2.93
C MET A 206 15.08 17.39 2.97
N GLN A 207 14.49 17.83 1.86
CA GLN A 207 13.51 18.94 1.88
C GLN A 207 12.26 18.55 2.66
N ALA A 208 11.78 17.31 2.50
CA ALA A 208 10.68 16.80 3.32
C ALA A 208 11.02 16.83 4.80
N ALA A 209 12.19 16.32 5.18
CA ALA A 209 12.68 16.37 6.56
C ALA A 209 12.68 17.79 7.11
N GLY A 210 13.21 18.76 6.34
CA GLY A 210 13.23 20.16 6.71
C GLY A 210 11.84 20.77 6.91
N ALA A 211 10.90 20.52 5.98
CA ALA A 211 9.54 21.02 6.06
C ALA A 211 8.80 20.47 7.29
N PHE A 212 8.92 19.18 7.55
CA PHE A 212 8.29 18.55 8.73
C PHE A 212 8.99 18.93 10.04
N TYR A 213 10.30 19.18 10.03
CA TYR A 213 10.98 19.72 11.19
C TYR A 213 10.48 21.13 11.55
N GLN A 214 10.28 22.02 10.55
CA GLN A 214 9.66 23.32 10.79
C GLN A 214 8.23 23.18 11.34
N LEU A 215 7.43 22.27 10.78
CA LEU A 215 6.09 22.00 11.28
C LEU A 215 6.13 21.48 12.73
N TRP A 216 7.07 20.58 13.04
CA TRP A 216 7.30 20.08 14.40
C TRP A 216 7.62 21.23 15.37
N MET A 217 8.58 22.07 15.01
CA MET A 217 8.99 23.20 15.85
C MET A 217 7.86 24.21 16.07
N SER A 218 7.01 24.45 15.06
CA SER A 218 5.89 25.37 15.17
C SER A 218 4.81 24.92 16.16
N LYS A 219 4.74 23.63 16.46
CA LYS A 219 3.75 23.04 17.37
C LYS A 219 4.22 22.93 18.83
N ILE A 220 5.50 23.17 19.09
CA ILE A 220 6.04 23.16 20.46
C ILE A 220 5.34 24.21 21.32
N GLY A 221 4.79 23.78 22.45
CA GLY A 221 4.05 24.66 23.37
C GLY A 221 2.63 25.02 22.94
N GLN A 222 2.15 24.51 21.80
CA GLN A 222 0.76 24.62 21.42
C GLN A 222 -0.12 23.57 22.16
N PRO A 223 -1.42 23.83 22.31
CA PRO A 223 -2.34 22.80 22.81
C PRO A 223 -2.25 21.51 21.98
N ALA A 224 -2.34 20.35 22.63
CA ALA A 224 -2.31 19.07 21.94
C ALA A 224 -3.44 19.00 20.90
N GLY A 225 -3.05 18.91 19.61
CA GLY A 225 -3.96 18.72 18.49
C GLY A 225 -4.22 17.24 18.18
N PHE A 226 -5.20 16.98 17.33
CA PHE A 226 -5.48 15.63 16.80
C PHE A 226 -4.69 15.29 15.54
N ASP A 227 -3.76 16.14 15.12
CA ASP A 227 -2.88 15.87 14.00
C ASP A 227 -1.71 14.95 14.40
N LEU A 228 -1.15 14.27 13.41
CA LEU A 228 -0.07 13.30 13.60
C LEU A 228 1.17 13.89 14.26
N ILE A 229 1.54 15.14 13.93
CA ILE A 229 2.73 15.79 14.53
C ILE A 229 2.50 16.06 16.01
N SER A 230 1.35 16.63 16.38
CA SER A 230 1.00 16.87 17.78
C SER A 230 0.95 15.56 18.57
N MET A 231 0.42 14.48 17.99
CA MET A 231 0.37 13.17 18.65
C MET A 231 1.77 12.59 18.89
N LEU A 232 2.65 12.67 17.89
CA LEU A 232 4.05 12.22 18.03
C LEU A 232 4.79 13.02 19.12
N GLN A 233 4.57 14.33 19.20
CA GLN A 233 5.20 15.19 20.22
C GLN A 233 4.73 14.89 21.65
N ASN A 234 3.47 14.51 21.82
CA ASN A 234 2.86 14.31 23.13
C ASN A 234 2.93 12.88 23.67
N ASN A 235 3.64 11.98 22.99
CA ASN A 235 3.85 10.60 23.41
C ASN A 235 5.31 10.36 23.82
N GLU A 236 5.54 9.78 25.01
CA GLU A 236 6.89 9.55 25.56
C GLU A 236 7.81 8.74 24.60
N ALA A 237 7.24 7.78 23.86
CA ALA A 237 8.00 6.93 22.96
C ALA A 237 8.46 7.66 21.69
N THR A 238 7.87 8.82 21.37
CA THR A 238 8.11 9.52 20.11
C THR A 238 8.43 11.01 20.29
N ALA A 239 8.32 11.57 21.49
CA ALA A 239 8.52 13.00 21.75
C ALA A 239 9.92 13.53 21.35
N SER A 240 10.92 12.68 21.33
CA SER A 240 12.31 13.02 20.96
C SER A 240 12.74 12.48 19.58
N ILE A 241 11.83 11.97 18.75
CA ILE A 241 12.24 11.40 17.45
C ILE A 241 12.89 12.43 16.52
N ASN A 242 12.57 13.72 16.68
CA ASN A 242 13.19 14.81 15.92
C ASN A 242 14.67 15.04 16.25
N GLU A 243 15.20 14.44 17.30
CA GLU A 243 16.63 14.47 17.66
C GLU A 243 17.42 13.44 16.85
N ASP A 244 16.75 12.45 16.25
CA ASP A 244 17.30 11.46 15.34
C ASP A 244 16.73 11.69 13.92
N PRO A 245 17.48 12.33 13.02
CA PRO A 245 16.99 12.70 11.69
C PRO A 245 16.49 11.51 10.86
N ASP A 246 17.12 10.34 10.97
CA ASP A 246 16.73 9.16 10.20
C ASP A 246 15.40 8.58 10.71
N ARG A 247 15.23 8.43 12.01
CA ARG A 247 13.97 8.01 12.63
C ARG A 247 12.85 9.01 12.40
N PHE A 248 13.17 10.31 12.48
CA PHE A 248 12.17 11.35 12.20
C PHE A 248 11.66 11.25 10.77
N LEU A 249 12.58 11.31 9.80
CA LEU A 249 12.22 11.23 8.39
C LEU A 249 11.54 9.89 8.06
N GLY A 250 12.07 8.78 8.54
CA GLY A 250 11.48 7.45 8.34
C GLY A 250 10.05 7.33 8.88
N THR A 251 9.78 7.89 10.07
CA THR A 251 8.43 7.92 10.65
C THR A 251 7.48 8.77 9.81
N ILE A 252 7.91 9.96 9.38
CA ILE A 252 7.11 10.84 8.53
C ILE A 252 6.81 10.18 7.18
N LEU A 253 7.83 9.62 6.52
CA LEU A 253 7.65 8.94 5.23
C LEU A 253 6.75 7.72 5.34
N LEU A 254 6.86 6.92 6.40
CA LEU A 254 5.94 5.80 6.65
C LEU A 254 4.47 6.27 6.67
N LEU A 255 4.19 7.35 7.39
CA LEU A 255 2.83 7.87 7.54
C LEU A 255 2.31 8.49 6.23
N ILE A 256 3.19 9.16 5.46
CA ILE A 256 2.86 9.70 4.14
C ILE A 256 2.56 8.56 3.15
N VAL A 257 3.49 7.63 2.95
CA VAL A 257 3.35 6.51 1.99
C VAL A 257 2.15 5.64 2.36
N GLY A 258 2.01 5.30 3.64
CA GLY A 258 0.89 4.48 4.13
C GLY A 258 -0.47 5.13 3.91
N GLY A 259 -0.57 6.45 4.04
CA GLY A 259 -1.83 7.20 3.86
C GLY A 259 -2.13 7.58 2.41
N ASN A 260 -1.13 7.69 1.55
CA ASN A 260 -1.25 8.12 0.16
C ASN A 260 -1.34 6.95 -0.82
N ASP A 261 -0.22 6.22 -1.01
CA ASP A 261 -0.04 5.30 -2.13
C ASP A 261 -1.05 4.15 -2.14
N THR A 262 -1.32 3.60 -0.98
CA THR A 262 -2.22 2.45 -0.86
C THR A 262 -3.67 2.84 -1.14
N THR A 263 -4.10 3.98 -0.63
CA THR A 263 -5.48 4.49 -0.80
C THR A 263 -5.72 4.97 -2.23
N ARG A 264 -4.83 5.78 -2.82
CA ARG A 264 -4.97 6.26 -4.21
C ARG A 264 -5.03 5.12 -5.21
N ASN A 265 -4.18 4.09 -5.03
CA ASN A 265 -4.18 2.93 -5.91
C ASN A 265 -5.42 2.04 -5.74
N SER A 266 -6.00 1.98 -4.53
CA SER A 266 -7.29 1.31 -4.29
C SER A 266 -8.45 2.07 -4.94
N ILE A 267 -8.47 3.40 -4.87
CA ILE A 267 -9.47 4.26 -5.54
C ILE A 267 -9.43 4.02 -7.06
N SER A 268 -8.24 4.10 -7.66
CA SER A 268 -8.04 3.88 -9.09
C SER A 268 -8.35 2.43 -9.50
N GLY A 269 -7.94 1.46 -8.68
CA GLY A 269 -8.21 0.04 -8.90
C GLY A 269 -9.71 -0.29 -8.89
N GLY A 270 -10.51 0.44 -8.11
CA GLY A 270 -11.96 0.30 -8.08
C GLY A 270 -12.60 0.64 -9.43
N VAL A 271 -12.19 1.74 -10.05
CA VAL A 271 -12.67 2.14 -11.40
C VAL A 271 -12.28 1.08 -12.43
N ILE A 272 -11.02 0.64 -12.43
CA ILE A 272 -10.54 -0.40 -13.36
C ILE A 272 -11.34 -1.69 -13.19
N GLY A 273 -11.51 -2.13 -11.94
CA GLY A 273 -12.20 -3.38 -11.63
C GLY A 273 -13.67 -3.36 -12.06
N LEU A 274 -14.39 -2.29 -11.75
CA LEU A 274 -15.82 -2.19 -12.11
C LEU A 274 -16.03 -2.04 -13.62
N ASN A 275 -15.11 -1.40 -14.35
CA ASN A 275 -15.17 -1.38 -15.82
C ASN A 275 -14.84 -2.75 -16.42
N LYS A 276 -13.95 -3.53 -15.80
CA LYS A 276 -13.65 -4.91 -16.23
C LYS A 276 -14.80 -5.87 -15.98
N TYR A 277 -15.63 -5.60 -14.96
CA TYR A 277 -16.75 -6.42 -14.54
C TYR A 277 -18.03 -5.57 -14.49
N PRO A 278 -18.62 -5.19 -15.63
CA PRO A 278 -19.74 -4.24 -15.70
C PRO A 278 -21.00 -4.74 -14.98
N ASP A 279 -21.25 -6.06 -14.91
CA ASP A 279 -22.37 -6.61 -14.16
C ASP A 279 -22.22 -6.34 -12.65
N GLU A 280 -21.01 -6.34 -12.14
CA GLU A 280 -20.72 -6.00 -10.74
C GLU A 280 -20.96 -4.50 -10.48
N TYR A 281 -20.65 -3.65 -11.45
CA TYR A 281 -20.96 -2.22 -11.36
C TYR A 281 -22.49 -2.01 -11.35
N GLN A 282 -23.24 -2.77 -12.16
CA GLN A 282 -24.70 -2.70 -12.16
C GLN A 282 -25.29 -3.07 -10.79
N LYS A 283 -24.78 -4.11 -10.13
CA LYS A 283 -25.23 -4.49 -8.77
C LYS A 283 -25.12 -3.31 -7.77
N ILE A 284 -24.05 -2.50 -7.86
CA ILE A 284 -23.87 -1.34 -6.98
C ILE A 284 -24.89 -0.25 -7.28
N ARG A 285 -25.21 -0.01 -8.55
CA ARG A 285 -26.25 0.94 -8.94
C ARG A 285 -27.63 0.52 -8.44
N ASP A 286 -27.95 -0.76 -8.55
CA ASP A 286 -29.23 -1.31 -8.11
C ASP A 286 -29.33 -1.38 -6.58
N ASN A 287 -28.21 -1.57 -5.89
CA ASN A 287 -28.15 -1.70 -4.44
C ASN A 287 -26.89 -1.01 -3.84
N PRO A 288 -26.91 0.30 -3.59
CA PRO A 288 -25.79 1.02 -2.99
C PRO A 288 -25.40 0.53 -1.59
N LYS A 289 -26.22 -0.27 -0.90
CA LYS A 289 -25.86 -0.89 0.38
C LYS A 289 -24.70 -1.89 0.27
N LEU A 290 -24.38 -2.32 -0.94
CA LEU A 290 -23.21 -3.17 -1.21
C LEU A 290 -21.87 -2.40 -1.18
N ILE A 291 -21.87 -1.07 -1.20
CA ILE A 291 -20.65 -0.26 -1.25
C ILE A 291 -19.64 -0.64 -0.15
N PRO A 292 -19.99 -0.81 1.13
CA PRO A 292 -19.03 -1.21 2.14
C PRO A 292 -18.35 -2.56 1.86
N ASN A 293 -19.08 -3.54 1.31
CA ASN A 293 -18.50 -4.83 0.93
C ASN A 293 -17.65 -4.72 -0.33
N MET A 294 -18.14 -3.97 -1.33
CA MET A 294 -17.38 -3.64 -2.54
C MET A 294 -16.03 -3.01 -2.21
N VAL A 295 -15.96 -2.11 -1.23
CA VAL A 295 -14.69 -1.48 -0.80
C VAL A 295 -13.69 -2.53 -0.35
N SER A 296 -14.08 -3.47 0.50
CA SER A 296 -13.21 -4.58 0.93
C SER A 296 -12.78 -5.44 -0.27
N GLU A 297 -13.69 -5.69 -1.21
CA GLU A 297 -13.39 -6.45 -2.43
C GLU A 297 -12.45 -5.70 -3.38
N ILE A 298 -12.61 -4.38 -3.54
CA ILE A 298 -11.68 -3.54 -4.31
C ILE A 298 -10.27 -3.64 -3.69
N ILE A 299 -10.15 -3.52 -2.38
CA ILE A 299 -8.88 -3.59 -1.67
C ILE A 299 -8.26 -4.99 -1.83
N ARG A 300 -9.05 -6.06 -1.76
CA ARG A 300 -8.60 -7.43 -2.06
C ARG A 300 -8.11 -7.54 -3.50
N TRP A 301 -8.92 -7.08 -4.46
CA TRP A 301 -8.67 -7.25 -5.90
C TRP A 301 -7.51 -6.39 -6.38
N GLN A 302 -7.38 -5.15 -5.91
CA GLN A 302 -6.26 -4.27 -6.25
C GLN A 302 -4.99 -4.69 -5.53
N THR A 303 -5.06 -5.01 -4.23
CA THR A 303 -3.90 -5.33 -3.39
C THR A 303 -2.76 -4.32 -3.60
N PRO A 304 -2.88 -3.09 -3.08
CA PRO A 304 -1.93 -2.03 -3.40
C PRO A 304 -0.51 -2.27 -2.87
N VAL A 305 -0.34 -2.97 -1.73
CA VAL A 305 0.95 -3.46 -1.26
C VAL A 305 1.13 -4.89 -1.76
N ILE A 306 2.13 -5.10 -2.62
CA ILE A 306 2.34 -6.38 -3.30
C ILE A 306 2.89 -7.42 -2.32
N HIS A 307 3.87 -7.03 -1.51
CA HIS A 307 4.55 -7.91 -0.56
C HIS A 307 4.97 -7.18 0.70
N MET A 308 5.28 -7.95 1.73
CA MET A 308 6.11 -7.56 2.86
C MET A 308 7.14 -8.64 3.13
N ARG A 309 8.33 -8.23 3.63
CA ARG A 309 9.40 -9.11 4.06
C ARG A 309 9.38 -9.31 5.56
N ARG A 310 9.89 -10.47 5.97
CA ARG A 310 10.35 -10.77 7.32
C ARG A 310 11.72 -11.47 7.25
N THR A 311 12.44 -11.47 8.35
CA THR A 311 13.66 -12.29 8.49
C THR A 311 13.50 -13.24 9.65
N ALA A 312 13.85 -14.52 9.43
CA ALA A 312 13.72 -15.54 10.46
C ALA A 312 14.76 -15.34 11.58
N LEU A 313 14.33 -15.23 12.83
CA LEU A 313 15.19 -15.10 14.02
C LEU A 313 15.72 -16.43 14.53
N GLN A 314 15.11 -17.52 14.10
CA GLN A 314 15.47 -18.89 14.43
C GLN A 314 15.07 -19.84 13.29
N ASP A 315 15.57 -21.06 13.34
CA ASP A 315 15.14 -22.11 12.41
C ASP A 315 13.64 -22.40 12.61
N TYR A 316 12.89 -22.48 11.50
CA TYR A 316 11.44 -22.69 11.53
C TYR A 316 10.98 -23.55 10.34
N GLU A 317 10.06 -24.48 10.59
CA GLU A 317 9.41 -25.25 9.54
C GLU A 317 8.15 -24.55 9.06
N LEU A 318 8.15 -24.08 7.80
CA LEU A 318 7.02 -23.42 7.16
C LEU A 318 6.56 -24.22 5.94
N GLY A 319 5.33 -24.72 5.96
CA GLY A 319 4.77 -25.46 4.82
C GLY A 319 5.63 -26.64 4.37
N GLY A 320 6.25 -27.37 5.30
CA GLY A 320 7.15 -28.50 5.05
C GLY A 320 8.54 -28.11 4.51
N LYS A 321 8.91 -26.82 4.58
CA LYS A 321 10.22 -26.31 4.23
C LYS A 321 10.94 -25.79 5.47
N GLN A 322 12.24 -26.07 5.56
CA GLN A 322 13.07 -25.61 6.66
C GLN A 322 13.65 -24.24 6.33
N ILE A 323 13.09 -23.19 6.96
CA ILE A 323 13.64 -21.84 6.94
C ILE A 323 14.74 -21.78 8.00
N ARG A 324 15.92 -21.26 7.65
CA ARG A 324 17.04 -21.09 8.60
C ARG A 324 17.04 -19.70 9.20
N LYS A 325 17.59 -19.58 10.40
CA LYS A 325 17.85 -18.28 11.02
C LYS A 325 18.63 -17.36 10.07
N GLY A 326 18.17 -16.11 9.95
CA GLY A 326 18.75 -15.09 9.07
C GLY A 326 18.22 -15.11 7.64
N GLU A 327 17.43 -16.11 7.25
CA GLU A 327 16.88 -16.17 5.89
C GLU A 327 15.70 -15.19 5.71
N LYS A 328 15.65 -14.60 4.51
CA LYS A 328 14.64 -13.65 4.04
C LYS A 328 13.38 -14.40 3.62
N VAL A 329 12.23 -13.99 4.16
CA VAL A 329 10.90 -14.55 3.87
C VAL A 329 9.99 -13.45 3.34
N VAL A 330 9.54 -13.58 2.09
CA VAL A 330 8.71 -12.59 1.40
C VAL A 330 7.28 -13.10 1.29
N MET A 331 6.37 -12.42 1.94
CA MET A 331 4.94 -12.69 1.92
C MET A 331 4.29 -11.94 0.76
N TRP A 332 3.79 -12.64 -0.23
CA TRP A 332 3.16 -12.05 -1.41
C TRP A 332 1.66 -11.86 -1.18
N TYR A 333 1.26 -10.72 -0.61
CA TYR A 333 -0.15 -10.39 -0.33
C TYR A 333 -1.01 -10.45 -1.59
N LEU A 334 -0.45 -10.00 -2.73
CA LEU A 334 -1.11 -10.06 -4.03
C LEU A 334 -1.49 -11.49 -4.41
N SER A 335 -0.62 -12.46 -4.13
CA SER A 335 -0.88 -13.89 -4.33
C SER A 335 -1.89 -14.44 -3.32
N GLY A 336 -1.72 -14.14 -2.03
CA GLY A 336 -2.64 -14.59 -0.98
C GLY A 336 -4.08 -14.14 -1.22
N ASN A 337 -4.26 -12.94 -1.77
CA ASN A 337 -5.58 -12.41 -2.15
C ASN A 337 -6.16 -13.04 -3.42
N ARG A 338 -5.41 -13.91 -4.10
CA ARG A 338 -5.83 -14.71 -5.25
C ARG A 338 -5.87 -16.22 -4.95
N ASP A 339 -5.72 -16.58 -3.68
CA ASP A 339 -5.73 -17.98 -3.26
C ASP A 339 -7.14 -18.56 -3.38
N GLU A 340 -7.31 -19.48 -4.33
CA GLU A 340 -8.59 -20.14 -4.66
C GLU A 340 -9.10 -21.04 -3.54
N SER A 341 -8.22 -21.43 -2.60
CA SER A 341 -8.64 -22.17 -1.40
C SER A 341 -9.43 -21.32 -0.40
N VAL A 342 -9.35 -19.97 -0.55
CA VAL A 342 -10.05 -19.01 0.31
C VAL A 342 -11.11 -18.22 -0.45
N PHE A 343 -10.81 -17.80 -1.69
CA PHE A 343 -11.68 -16.95 -2.49
C PHE A 343 -12.13 -17.68 -3.75
N GLU A 344 -13.40 -18.08 -3.81
CA GLU A 344 -13.98 -18.60 -5.03
C GLU A 344 -13.88 -17.57 -6.16
N ASP A 345 -13.53 -18.00 -7.39
CA ASP A 345 -13.28 -17.07 -8.50
C ASP A 345 -12.33 -15.91 -8.10
N ALA A 346 -11.20 -16.23 -7.46
CA ALA A 346 -10.32 -15.28 -6.79
C ALA A 346 -9.82 -14.13 -7.69
N ASP A 347 -9.71 -14.34 -9.01
CA ASP A 347 -9.32 -13.33 -9.99
C ASP A 347 -10.41 -12.31 -10.32
N LYS A 348 -11.67 -12.66 -10.09
CA LYS A 348 -12.81 -11.78 -10.34
C LYS A 348 -12.99 -10.78 -9.21
N LEU A 349 -13.44 -9.57 -9.56
CA LEU A 349 -14.00 -8.62 -8.60
C LEU A 349 -15.48 -8.96 -8.45
N ILE A 350 -15.94 -9.28 -7.24
CA ILE A 350 -17.31 -9.66 -6.91
C ILE A 350 -17.78 -8.80 -5.73
N VAL A 351 -18.60 -7.79 -6.01
CA VAL A 351 -18.95 -6.76 -5.03
C VAL A 351 -19.75 -7.25 -3.82
N ASP A 352 -20.41 -8.37 -3.96
CA ASP A 352 -21.19 -9.06 -2.91
C ASP A 352 -20.49 -10.32 -2.38
N ARG A 353 -19.16 -10.47 -2.59
CA ARG A 353 -18.38 -11.61 -2.09
C ARG A 353 -18.56 -11.79 -0.58
N PRO A 354 -18.99 -12.95 -0.10
CA PRO A 354 -19.31 -13.13 1.32
C PRO A 354 -18.13 -12.94 2.27
N ASN A 355 -16.93 -13.30 1.80
CA ASN A 355 -15.69 -13.25 2.58
C ASN A 355 -14.68 -12.19 2.07
N ALA A 356 -15.14 -11.11 1.43
CA ALA A 356 -14.28 -10.04 0.92
C ALA A 356 -13.29 -9.54 1.98
N ARG A 357 -13.73 -9.42 3.24
CA ARG A 357 -12.92 -8.96 4.39
C ARG A 357 -11.84 -9.93 4.85
N ALA A 358 -11.80 -11.16 4.33
CA ALA A 358 -10.76 -12.12 4.68
C ALA A 358 -9.42 -11.85 3.99
N HIS A 359 -9.34 -10.83 3.14
CA HIS A 359 -8.12 -10.46 2.42
C HIS A 359 -6.96 -10.07 3.36
N VAL A 360 -5.74 -10.23 2.86
CA VAL A 360 -4.50 -9.90 3.57
C VAL A 360 -3.84 -8.59 3.09
N SER A 361 -4.54 -7.76 2.33
CA SER A 361 -4.00 -6.46 1.84
C SER A 361 -3.59 -5.51 2.96
N PHE A 362 -4.17 -5.67 4.14
CA PHE A 362 -3.81 -4.90 5.33
C PHE A 362 -2.78 -5.61 6.22
N GLY A 363 -2.21 -6.72 5.78
CA GLY A 363 -1.39 -7.59 6.61
C GLY A 363 -2.18 -8.30 7.71
N PHE A 364 -1.46 -9.00 8.58
CA PHE A 364 -1.99 -9.73 9.73
C PHE A 364 -1.07 -9.57 10.94
N GLY A 365 -1.50 -9.98 12.14
CA GLY A 365 -0.68 -9.89 13.37
C GLY A 365 -0.45 -8.46 13.86
N VAL A 366 0.67 -8.24 14.54
CA VAL A 366 1.00 -6.98 15.22
C VAL A 366 1.20 -5.82 14.26
N HIS A 367 1.74 -6.07 13.08
CA HIS A 367 1.97 -5.08 12.02
C HIS A 367 0.76 -4.82 11.12
N ARG A 368 -0.41 -5.39 11.42
CA ARG A 368 -1.62 -5.14 10.64
C ARG A 368 -1.84 -3.64 10.46
N CYS A 369 -2.18 -3.21 9.24
CA CYS A 369 -2.38 -1.81 8.87
C CYS A 369 -3.20 -1.04 9.91
N MET A 370 -2.65 0.04 10.43
CA MET A 370 -3.30 0.90 11.40
C MET A 370 -4.41 1.73 10.74
N GLY A 371 -4.16 2.21 9.51
CA GLY A 371 -5.04 3.09 8.75
C GLY A 371 -6.18 2.38 8.01
N ASN A 372 -6.37 1.07 8.19
CA ASN A 372 -7.34 0.28 7.41
C ASN A 372 -8.76 0.87 7.44
N ARG A 373 -9.24 1.31 8.61
CA ARG A 373 -10.58 1.92 8.74
C ARG A 373 -10.70 3.26 8.02
N LEU A 374 -9.65 4.07 8.07
CA LEU A 374 -9.63 5.35 7.36
C LEU A 374 -9.61 5.16 5.84
N ALA A 375 -8.83 4.20 5.33
CA ALA A 375 -8.81 3.85 3.92
C ALA A 375 -10.18 3.36 3.44
N GLU A 376 -10.79 2.41 4.17
CA GLU A 376 -12.15 1.91 3.87
C GLU A 376 -13.19 3.04 3.92
N LEU A 377 -13.08 3.97 4.87
CA LEU A 377 -13.97 5.12 5.01
C LEU A 377 -13.87 6.07 3.82
N GLN A 378 -12.65 6.41 3.39
CA GLN A 378 -12.44 7.29 2.23
C GLN A 378 -13.01 6.66 0.94
N LEU A 379 -12.72 5.38 0.68
CA LEU A 379 -13.26 4.67 -0.48
C LEU A 379 -14.79 4.60 -0.42
N ARG A 380 -15.36 4.26 0.73
CA ARG A 380 -16.80 4.18 0.92
C ARG A 380 -17.49 5.50 0.59
N ILE A 381 -17.02 6.59 1.19
CA ILE A 381 -17.59 7.93 0.98
C ILE A 381 -17.48 8.34 -0.50
N LEU A 382 -16.31 8.15 -1.10
CA LEU A 382 -16.11 8.48 -2.51
C LEU A 382 -17.09 7.72 -3.42
N TRP A 383 -17.27 6.42 -3.23
CA TRP A 383 -18.21 5.63 -4.02
C TRP A 383 -19.68 5.97 -3.73
N GLU A 384 -20.03 6.31 -2.49
CA GLU A 384 -21.36 6.83 -2.14
C GLU A 384 -21.66 8.13 -2.91
N GLU A 385 -20.68 9.02 -3.03
CA GLU A 385 -20.87 10.30 -3.74
C GLU A 385 -20.82 10.14 -5.28
N ILE A 386 -20.01 9.21 -5.80
CA ILE A 386 -20.00 8.84 -7.22
C ILE A 386 -21.37 8.33 -7.65
N THR A 387 -21.93 7.36 -6.92
CA THR A 387 -23.22 6.73 -7.28
C THR A 387 -24.41 7.69 -7.21
N LYS A 388 -24.31 8.78 -6.50
CA LYS A 388 -25.33 9.86 -6.47
C LYS A 388 -25.25 10.80 -7.66
N ARG A 389 -24.12 10.91 -8.35
CA ARG A 389 -23.85 11.92 -9.38
C ARG A 389 -23.70 11.33 -10.77
N PHE A 390 -23.12 10.15 -10.83
CA PHE A 390 -22.74 9.56 -12.11
C PHE A 390 -23.35 8.17 -12.28
N HIS A 391 -23.95 7.99 -13.45
CA HIS A 391 -24.41 6.68 -13.87
C HIS A 391 -23.23 5.72 -14.06
N THR A 392 -22.12 6.22 -14.63
CA THR A 392 -20.91 5.43 -14.88
C THR A 392 -19.67 6.34 -14.89
N VAL A 393 -18.58 5.82 -14.34
CA VAL A 393 -17.22 6.27 -14.59
C VAL A 393 -16.64 5.30 -15.61
N GLU A 394 -16.69 5.67 -16.90
CA GLU A 394 -16.28 4.82 -18.03
C GLU A 394 -14.78 4.90 -18.25
N LEU A 395 -14.10 3.76 -18.34
CA LEU A 395 -12.72 3.67 -18.80
C LEU A 395 -12.69 3.82 -20.33
N VAL A 396 -12.00 4.86 -20.83
CA VAL A 396 -12.00 5.21 -22.26
C VAL A 396 -10.63 5.06 -22.97
N GLY A 397 -9.65 4.47 -22.28
CA GLY A 397 -8.32 4.22 -22.84
C GLY A 397 -7.55 3.19 -22.02
N ASP A 398 -6.29 2.99 -22.36
CA ASP A 398 -5.41 2.03 -21.70
C ASP A 398 -4.98 2.54 -20.31
N VAL A 399 -4.88 1.61 -19.37
CA VAL A 399 -4.38 1.89 -18.01
C VAL A 399 -2.86 1.84 -18.03
N GLU A 400 -2.19 2.91 -17.60
CA GLU A 400 -0.75 2.92 -17.39
C GLU A 400 -0.42 2.60 -15.93
N ARG A 401 0.49 1.62 -15.71
CA ARG A 401 0.96 1.22 -14.39
C ARG A 401 2.41 1.61 -14.17
N ILE A 402 2.79 1.74 -12.90
CA ILE A 402 4.16 2.02 -12.49
C ILE A 402 4.92 0.68 -12.39
N SER A 403 6.17 0.67 -12.88
CA SER A 403 7.10 -0.44 -12.62
C SER A 403 7.52 -0.37 -11.15
N ASN A 404 7.04 -1.31 -10.35
CA ASN A 404 7.33 -1.35 -8.92
C ASN A 404 6.93 -2.72 -8.37
N ASN A 405 7.79 -3.36 -7.59
CA ASN A 405 7.52 -4.67 -6.98
C ASN A 405 6.97 -4.58 -5.54
N PHE A 406 6.94 -3.38 -4.95
CA PHE A 406 6.44 -3.15 -3.58
C PHE A 406 5.02 -2.58 -3.57
N ILE A 407 4.79 -1.53 -4.36
CA ILE A 407 3.47 -0.90 -4.52
C ILE A 407 2.92 -1.20 -5.93
N ARG A 408 1.72 -1.74 -6.02
CA ARG A 408 1.01 -1.93 -7.29
C ARG A 408 0.44 -0.61 -7.77
N GLY A 409 1.34 0.23 -8.29
CA GLY A 409 1.06 1.61 -8.65
C GLY A 409 0.31 1.75 -9.99
N ILE A 410 -0.57 2.74 -10.05
CA ILE A 410 -1.34 3.11 -11.24
C ILE A 410 -1.04 4.57 -11.54
N LYS A 411 -0.59 4.88 -12.76
CA LYS A 411 -0.16 6.21 -13.19
C LYS A 411 -1.24 6.95 -13.96
N ASP A 412 -1.96 6.23 -14.83
CA ASP A 412 -3.01 6.82 -15.65
C ASP A 412 -4.22 5.87 -15.76
N VAL A 413 -5.40 6.44 -15.58
CA VAL A 413 -6.70 5.79 -15.81
C VAL A 413 -7.57 6.79 -16.55
N PRO A 414 -7.56 6.77 -17.89
CA PRO A 414 -8.34 7.69 -18.70
C PRO A 414 -9.82 7.35 -18.61
N VAL A 415 -10.62 8.27 -18.07
CA VAL A 415 -12.05 8.06 -17.86
C VAL A 415 -12.90 9.16 -18.47
N ARG A 416 -14.19 8.84 -18.67
CA ARG A 416 -15.28 9.76 -18.98
C ARG A 416 -16.42 9.55 -18.01
N LEU A 417 -17.00 10.65 -17.52
CA LEU A 417 -18.14 10.59 -16.61
C LEU A 417 -19.44 10.68 -17.38
N HIS A 418 -20.40 9.84 -16.99
CA HIS A 418 -21.77 9.86 -17.49
C HIS A 418 -22.68 10.28 -16.32
N PRO A 419 -23.19 11.51 -16.28
CA PRO A 419 -24.11 11.97 -15.25
C PRO A 419 -25.44 11.17 -15.22
N ILE A 420 -26.10 11.18 -14.06
CA ILE A 420 -27.43 10.63 -13.86
C ILE A 420 -28.49 11.51 -14.55
#